data_7b7ae4fa09c678b9d0aae00643880d60
#
_entry.id   7b7ae4fa09c678b9d0aae00643880d60
#
_cell.length_a   1.000
_cell.length_b   1.000
_cell.length_c   1.000
_cell.angle_alpha   90.00
_cell.angle_beta   90.00
_cell.angle_gamma   90.00
#
_symmetry.space_group_name_H-M   'P 1'
#
loop_
_entity.id
_entity.type
_entity.pdbx_description
1 polymer ?
#
loop_
_entity_poly.entity_id
_entity_poly.type
_entity_poly.pdbx_seq_one_letter_code
_entity_poly.pdbx_strand_id
1 'polypeptide(L)'
;MAEYKIECEQFLGISHSGGVYANGESTVELTDEEVTTLVQLIRQKGTTDVDKIDLETTHPQLYAKLDKAYHDMARHAEYMHWLWEGYDNGYYEYDDDELMEYCERECGFFFEYDENDYLDANGDFDEEEMGYAKSKAFHEWLDDYLRGLSDDDVVKFMGEHMDAAVDVDDVEYTVSIPEDIIQKAKEQA
;
A
#
# COMPACT_ATOMS: atom_id res chain seq x y z
N MET A 1 9.53 -3.41 -25.28
CA MET A 1 8.45 -3.29 -24.29
C MET A 1 8.65 -1.98 -23.57
N ALA A 2 7.60 -1.26 -23.30
CA ALA A 2 7.61 -0.02 -22.54
C ALA A 2 6.62 -0.16 -21.37
N GLU A 3 6.93 0.48 -20.25
CA GLU A 3 6.07 0.54 -19.09
C GLU A 3 5.07 1.68 -19.25
N TYR A 4 3.83 1.39 -18.90
CA TYR A 4 2.72 2.35 -18.92
C TYR A 4 2.11 2.40 -17.54
N LYS A 5 1.95 3.61 -16.99
CA LYS A 5 1.30 3.82 -15.70
C LYS A 5 -0.16 3.42 -15.78
N ILE A 6 -0.61 2.68 -14.78
CA ILE A 6 -2.02 2.38 -14.55
C ILE A 6 -2.39 2.91 -13.17
N GLU A 7 -3.58 3.49 -13.11
CA GLU A 7 -4.13 4.07 -11.90
C GLU A 7 -5.57 3.63 -11.74
N CYS A 8 -5.98 3.40 -10.51
CA CYS A 8 -7.37 3.34 -10.16
C CYS A 8 -7.60 4.29 -8.99
N GLU A 9 -8.56 5.19 -9.12
CA GLU A 9 -8.88 6.13 -8.06
C GLU A 9 -9.47 5.43 -6.84
N GLN A 10 -10.19 4.30 -7.05
CA GLN A 10 -10.79 3.51 -5.98
C GLN A 10 -10.88 2.04 -6.36
N PHE A 11 -10.52 1.19 -5.42
CA PHE A 11 -10.85 -0.24 -5.43
C PHE A 11 -11.89 -0.51 -4.36
N LEU A 12 -12.78 -1.43 -4.64
CA LEU A 12 -13.71 -1.95 -3.66
C LEU A 12 -13.26 -3.36 -3.26
N GLY A 13 -12.68 -3.49 -2.08
CA GLY A 13 -12.40 -4.76 -1.46
C GLY A 13 -13.59 -5.23 -0.64
N ILE A 14 -13.88 -6.51 -0.65
CA ILE A 14 -14.94 -7.13 0.15
C ILE A 14 -14.29 -7.86 1.33
N SER A 15 -14.64 -7.46 2.53
CA SER A 15 -14.19 -8.08 3.77
C SER A 15 -15.35 -8.45 4.67
N HIS A 16 -15.07 -9.12 5.78
CA HIS A 16 -16.07 -9.46 6.80
C HIS A 16 -16.78 -8.23 7.39
N SER A 17 -16.17 -7.07 7.35
CA SER A 17 -16.72 -5.80 7.86
C SER A 17 -17.43 -4.95 6.81
N GLY A 18 -17.44 -5.37 5.55
CA GLY A 18 -18.06 -4.65 4.44
C GLY A 18 -17.08 -4.29 3.31
N GLY A 19 -17.50 -3.37 2.44
CA GLY A 19 -16.66 -2.90 1.33
C GLY A 19 -15.62 -1.88 1.78
N VAL A 20 -14.44 -2.00 1.21
CA VAL A 20 -13.31 -1.09 1.42
C VAL A 20 -12.97 -0.39 0.12
N TYR A 21 -12.66 0.90 0.22
CA TYR A 21 -12.17 1.70 -0.88
C TYR A 21 -10.69 1.97 -0.68
N ALA A 22 -9.87 1.62 -1.68
CA ALA A 22 -8.46 1.89 -1.70
C ALA A 22 -8.05 2.51 -3.04
N ASN A 23 -6.98 3.29 -3.04
CA ASN A 23 -6.36 3.84 -4.25
C ASN A 23 -5.11 3.05 -4.58
N GLY A 24 -4.83 2.87 -5.87
CA GLY A 24 -3.65 2.16 -6.30
C GLY A 24 -3.01 2.74 -7.55
N GLU A 25 -1.70 2.58 -7.62
CA GLU A 25 -0.87 2.90 -8.77
C GLU A 25 0.06 1.72 -9.08
N SER A 26 0.27 1.44 -10.35
CA SER A 26 1.22 0.42 -10.80
C SER A 26 1.63 0.69 -12.24
N THR A 27 2.38 -0.22 -12.85
CA THR A 27 2.74 -0.17 -14.27
C THR A 27 2.39 -1.48 -14.96
N VAL A 28 2.09 -1.38 -16.25
CA VAL A 28 1.95 -2.53 -17.13
C VAL A 28 2.96 -2.45 -18.27
N GLU A 29 3.67 -3.53 -18.52
CA GLU A 29 4.59 -3.63 -19.65
C GLU A 29 3.84 -4.04 -20.92
N LEU A 30 3.88 -3.18 -21.94
CA LEU A 30 3.29 -3.45 -23.26
C LEU A 30 4.34 -3.38 -24.37
N THR A 31 4.18 -4.22 -25.37
CA THR A 31 4.96 -4.16 -26.60
C THR A 31 4.43 -3.06 -27.52
N ASP A 32 5.25 -2.63 -28.48
CA ASP A 32 4.85 -1.63 -29.48
C ASP A 32 3.65 -2.13 -30.34
N GLU A 33 3.53 -3.43 -30.54
CA GLU A 33 2.42 -4.05 -31.26
C GLU A 33 1.11 -4.00 -30.43
N GLU A 34 1.19 -4.29 -29.13
CA GLU A 34 0.05 -4.19 -28.20
C GLU A 34 -0.45 -2.74 -28.10
N VAL A 35 0.47 -1.79 -27.95
CA VAL A 35 0.13 -0.35 -27.95
C VAL A 35 -0.52 0.08 -29.25
N THR A 36 0.04 -0.33 -30.40
CA THR A 36 -0.53 -0.03 -31.72
C THR A 36 -1.94 -0.60 -31.85
N THR A 37 -2.16 -1.81 -31.37
CA THR A 37 -3.47 -2.47 -31.36
C THR A 37 -4.48 -1.67 -30.55
N LEU A 38 -4.13 -1.28 -29.31
CA LEU A 38 -5.02 -0.47 -28.46
C LEU A 38 -5.37 0.88 -29.12
N VAL A 39 -4.37 1.60 -29.65
CA VAL A 39 -4.59 2.87 -30.36
C VAL A 39 -5.54 2.70 -31.54
N GLN A 40 -5.38 1.64 -32.34
CA GLN A 40 -6.25 1.36 -33.49
C GLN A 40 -7.69 1.04 -33.04
N LEU A 41 -7.86 0.23 -32.00
CA LEU A 41 -9.18 -0.12 -31.46
C LEU A 41 -9.91 1.10 -30.92
N ILE A 42 -9.24 1.95 -30.13
CA ILE A 42 -9.82 3.21 -29.63
C ILE A 42 -10.34 4.07 -30.80
N ARG A 43 -9.52 4.23 -31.84
CA ARG A 43 -9.88 5.05 -33.01
C ARG A 43 -11.01 4.46 -33.81
N GLN A 44 -11.02 3.16 -34.03
CA GLN A 44 -12.05 2.47 -34.78
C GLN A 44 -13.41 2.48 -34.10
N LYS A 45 -13.40 2.31 -32.77
CA LYS A 45 -14.63 2.23 -31.98
C LYS A 45 -15.09 3.59 -31.45
N GLY A 46 -14.19 4.60 -31.42
CA GLY A 46 -14.48 5.94 -30.90
C GLY A 46 -14.75 5.97 -29.41
N THR A 47 -14.19 5.03 -28.66
CA THR A 47 -14.34 4.90 -27.21
C THR A 47 -13.06 4.33 -26.58
N THR A 48 -12.85 4.62 -25.29
CA THR A 48 -11.78 4.07 -24.46
C THR A 48 -12.26 3.00 -23.48
N ASP A 49 -13.54 2.76 -23.47
CA ASP A 49 -14.23 1.77 -22.64
C ASP A 49 -13.87 0.36 -23.12
N VAL A 50 -13.23 -0.42 -22.28
CA VAL A 50 -12.67 -1.75 -22.59
C VAL A 50 -13.76 -2.73 -23.01
N ASP A 51 -14.93 -2.66 -22.38
CA ASP A 51 -16.07 -3.53 -22.70
C ASP A 51 -16.66 -3.18 -24.06
N LYS A 52 -16.81 -1.89 -24.37
CA LYS A 52 -17.32 -1.42 -25.68
C LYS A 52 -16.34 -1.67 -26.82
N ILE A 53 -15.04 -1.72 -26.51
CA ILE A 53 -14.01 -2.15 -27.47
C ILE A 53 -14.09 -3.66 -27.72
N ASP A 54 -14.68 -4.42 -26.78
CA ASP A 54 -14.75 -5.88 -26.80
C ASP A 54 -13.33 -6.51 -26.76
N LEU A 55 -12.46 -5.94 -25.91
CA LEU A 55 -11.05 -6.31 -25.85
C LEU A 55 -10.87 -7.75 -25.37
N GLU A 56 -11.65 -8.16 -24.38
CA GLU A 56 -11.60 -9.51 -23.81
C GLU A 56 -11.82 -10.59 -24.86
N THR A 57 -12.84 -10.42 -25.72
CA THR A 57 -13.17 -11.39 -26.77
C THR A 57 -12.22 -11.32 -27.97
N THR A 58 -11.85 -10.09 -28.37
CA THR A 58 -11.08 -9.90 -29.61
C THR A 58 -9.57 -10.03 -29.42
N HIS A 59 -9.06 -9.70 -28.25
CA HIS A 59 -7.64 -9.73 -27.90
C HIS A 59 -7.42 -10.28 -26.49
N PRO A 60 -7.79 -11.54 -26.22
CA PRO A 60 -7.84 -12.10 -24.87
C PRO A 60 -6.49 -12.11 -24.13
N GLN A 61 -5.38 -12.23 -24.85
CA GLN A 61 -4.05 -12.20 -24.24
C GLN A 61 -3.66 -10.79 -23.76
N LEU A 62 -4.04 -9.76 -24.52
CA LEU A 62 -3.81 -8.36 -24.15
C LEU A 62 -4.73 -7.95 -23.00
N TYR A 63 -6.01 -8.37 -23.04
CA TYR A 63 -6.93 -8.17 -21.94
C TYR A 63 -6.42 -8.82 -20.65
N ALA A 64 -6.06 -10.10 -20.68
CA ALA A 64 -5.55 -10.82 -19.51
C ALA A 64 -4.29 -10.18 -18.90
N LYS A 65 -3.47 -9.54 -19.71
CA LYS A 65 -2.28 -8.82 -19.23
C LYS A 65 -2.64 -7.53 -18.48
N LEU A 66 -3.61 -6.77 -19.00
CA LEU A 66 -4.14 -5.60 -18.32
C LEU A 66 -4.91 -6.01 -17.06
N ASP A 67 -5.80 -6.98 -17.17
CA ASP A 67 -6.59 -7.53 -16.08
C ASP A 67 -5.70 -7.96 -14.90
N LYS A 68 -4.67 -8.76 -15.19
CA LYS A 68 -3.71 -9.18 -14.16
C LYS A 68 -3.04 -7.99 -13.47
N ALA A 69 -2.61 -6.98 -14.21
CA ALA A 69 -1.94 -5.81 -13.63
C ALA A 69 -2.90 -5.01 -12.73
N TYR A 70 -4.16 -4.85 -13.13
CA TYR A 70 -5.19 -4.21 -12.30
C TYR A 70 -5.55 -5.05 -11.08
N HIS A 71 -5.69 -6.36 -11.24
CA HIS A 71 -5.95 -7.28 -10.12
C HIS A 71 -4.82 -7.22 -9.07
N ASP A 72 -3.57 -7.35 -9.51
CA ASP A 72 -2.42 -7.34 -8.59
C ASP A 72 -2.32 -5.99 -7.85
N MET A 73 -2.58 -4.88 -8.55
CA MET A 73 -2.62 -3.53 -7.97
C MET A 73 -3.74 -3.40 -6.92
N ALA A 74 -4.96 -3.88 -7.26
CA ALA A 74 -6.11 -3.81 -6.36
C ALA A 74 -5.86 -4.62 -5.08
N ARG A 75 -5.34 -5.85 -5.22
CA ARG A 75 -4.99 -6.70 -4.07
C ARG A 75 -3.93 -6.06 -3.19
N HIS A 76 -2.89 -5.48 -3.78
CA HIS A 76 -1.86 -4.79 -3.01
C HIS A 76 -2.42 -3.59 -2.25
N ALA A 77 -3.22 -2.76 -2.91
CA ALA A 77 -3.83 -1.58 -2.28
C ALA A 77 -4.77 -1.97 -1.13
N GLU A 78 -5.56 -3.03 -1.30
CA GLU A 78 -6.43 -3.54 -0.24
C GLU A 78 -5.62 -4.14 0.92
N TYR A 79 -4.57 -4.92 0.61
CA TYR A 79 -3.68 -5.46 1.63
C TYR A 79 -3.06 -4.35 2.48
N MET A 80 -2.52 -3.30 1.87
CA MET A 80 -1.93 -2.17 2.57
C MET A 80 -2.96 -1.40 3.40
N HIS A 81 -4.20 -1.25 2.87
CA HIS A 81 -5.28 -0.63 3.63
C HIS A 81 -5.55 -1.40 4.92
N TRP A 82 -5.74 -2.73 4.84
CA TRP A 82 -6.03 -3.55 6.02
C TRP A 82 -4.85 -3.67 6.98
N LEU A 83 -3.62 -3.66 6.45
CA LEU A 83 -2.43 -3.63 7.28
C LEU A 83 -2.41 -2.38 8.18
N TRP A 84 -2.64 -1.21 7.60
CA TRP A 84 -2.68 0.04 8.35
C TRP A 84 -3.91 0.16 9.23
N GLU A 85 -5.07 -0.28 8.78
CA GLU A 85 -6.29 -0.32 9.60
C GLU A 85 -6.09 -1.19 10.85
N GLY A 86 -5.44 -2.35 10.71
CA GLY A 86 -5.09 -3.22 11.84
C GLY A 86 -4.11 -2.57 12.81
N TYR A 87 -3.09 -1.91 12.29
CA TYR A 87 -2.11 -1.19 13.10
C TYR A 87 -2.75 -0.01 13.86
N ASP A 88 -3.46 0.87 13.14
CA ASP A 88 -4.08 2.08 13.71
C ASP A 88 -5.14 1.75 14.78
N ASN A 89 -5.79 0.59 14.69
CA ASN A 89 -6.75 0.12 15.67
C ASN A 89 -6.16 -0.78 16.77
N GLY A 90 -4.84 -1.04 16.75
CA GLY A 90 -4.15 -1.83 17.76
C GLY A 90 -4.56 -3.32 17.75
N TYR A 91 -4.81 -3.89 16.56
CA TYR A 91 -5.17 -5.31 16.41
C TYR A 91 -3.96 -6.24 16.40
N TYR A 92 -2.76 -5.72 16.17
CA TYR A 92 -1.55 -6.53 16.15
C TYR A 92 -0.93 -6.63 17.52
N GLU A 93 -0.64 -7.87 17.94
CA GLU A 93 0.02 -8.14 19.21
C GLU A 93 1.55 -8.11 19.03
N TYR A 94 2.23 -7.45 19.93
CA TYR A 94 3.69 -7.45 20.04
C TYR A 94 4.12 -7.15 21.48
N ASP A 95 5.33 -7.56 21.84
CA ASP A 95 5.94 -7.22 23.12
C ASP A 95 6.66 -5.86 23.00
N ASP A 96 6.16 -4.86 23.72
CA ASP A 96 6.67 -3.49 23.66
C ASP A 96 8.15 -3.40 24.03
N ASP A 97 8.59 -4.14 25.06
CA ASP A 97 9.95 -4.08 25.55
C ASP A 97 10.91 -4.75 24.55
N GLU A 98 10.55 -5.91 24.02
CA GLU A 98 11.34 -6.65 23.03
C GLU A 98 11.46 -5.85 21.71
N LEU A 99 10.36 -5.27 21.27
CA LEU A 99 10.33 -4.44 20.05
C LEU A 99 11.15 -3.16 20.22
N MET A 100 11.05 -2.50 21.39
CA MET A 100 11.82 -1.30 21.68
C MET A 100 13.34 -1.60 21.71
N GLU A 101 13.75 -2.69 22.36
CA GLU A 101 15.16 -3.12 22.36
C GLU A 101 15.68 -3.44 20.95
N TYR A 102 14.85 -4.06 20.13
CA TYR A 102 15.20 -4.30 18.72
C TYR A 102 15.38 -2.97 17.97
N CYS A 103 14.45 -2.03 18.11
CA CYS A 103 14.51 -0.75 17.43
C CYS A 103 15.68 0.13 17.92
N GLU A 104 16.04 0.07 19.20
CA GLU A 104 17.26 0.73 19.72
C GLU A 104 18.52 0.19 19.05
N ARG A 105 18.60 -1.10 18.83
CA ARG A 105 19.77 -1.75 18.27
C ARG A 105 19.88 -1.65 16.76
N GLU A 106 18.76 -1.83 16.03
CA GLU A 106 18.76 -2.06 14.58
C GLU A 106 18.11 -0.93 13.77
N CYS A 107 17.16 -0.17 14.37
CA CYS A 107 16.37 0.82 13.64
C CYS A 107 16.72 2.27 13.98
N GLY A 108 17.52 2.48 15.02
CA GLY A 108 18.02 3.81 15.41
C GLY A 108 17.09 4.58 16.34
N PHE A 109 16.17 3.91 17.02
CA PHE A 109 15.44 4.54 18.12
C PHE A 109 16.42 4.92 19.24
N PHE A 110 16.29 6.13 19.76
CA PHE A 110 17.09 6.60 20.88
C PHE A 110 16.27 7.54 21.75
N PHE A 111 16.18 7.26 23.04
CA PHE A 111 15.51 8.09 24.02
C PHE A 111 16.54 8.84 24.87
N GLU A 112 16.63 10.16 24.68
CA GLU A 112 17.48 11.05 25.48
C GLU A 112 16.66 11.68 26.58
N TYR A 113 17.16 11.64 27.82
CA TYR A 113 16.49 12.24 28.96
C TYR A 113 17.49 12.87 29.97
N ASP A 114 17.02 13.83 30.77
CA ASP A 114 17.72 14.37 31.90
C ASP A 114 17.11 13.79 33.20
N GLU A 115 17.91 13.16 34.04
CA GLU A 115 17.44 12.59 35.31
C GLU A 115 16.69 13.61 36.18
N ASN A 116 17.04 14.91 36.10
CA ASN A 116 16.35 15.96 36.83
C ASN A 116 14.91 16.21 36.43
N ASP A 117 14.51 15.77 35.21
CA ASP A 117 13.15 15.89 34.72
C ASP A 117 12.23 14.83 35.33
N TYR A 118 12.79 13.78 35.95
CA TYR A 118 12.08 12.63 36.49
C TYR A 118 12.37 12.45 37.98
N LEU A 119 12.25 13.51 38.75
CA LEU A 119 12.41 13.45 40.24
C LEU A 119 11.03 13.47 40.90
N ASP A 120 10.81 12.54 41.84
CA ASP A 120 9.60 12.51 42.66
C ASP A 120 9.53 13.71 43.66
N ALA A 121 8.46 13.79 44.45
CA ALA A 121 8.23 14.86 45.40
C ALA A 121 9.30 14.91 46.53
N ASN A 122 10.10 13.86 46.69
CA ASN A 122 11.19 13.76 47.67
C ASN A 122 12.54 14.11 47.04
N GLY A 123 12.61 14.26 45.73
CA GLY A 123 13.82 14.49 44.94
C GLY A 123 14.57 13.20 44.59
N ASP A 124 13.92 12.07 44.71
CA ASP A 124 14.45 10.77 44.25
C ASP A 124 14.04 10.51 42.77
N PHE A 125 14.89 9.80 42.03
CA PHE A 125 14.62 9.49 40.63
C PHE A 125 13.38 8.55 40.48
N ASP A 126 12.42 8.95 39.65
CA ASP A 126 11.20 8.21 39.38
C ASP A 126 11.35 7.37 38.10
N GLU A 127 11.77 6.10 38.29
CA GLU A 127 11.97 5.14 37.17
C GLU A 127 10.67 4.83 36.45
N GLU A 128 9.50 4.87 37.12
CA GLU A 128 8.19 4.57 36.51
C GLU A 128 7.76 5.70 35.58
N GLU A 129 7.90 6.97 36.01
CA GLU A 129 7.58 8.13 35.17
C GLU A 129 8.51 8.21 33.94
N MET A 130 9.82 7.97 34.13
CA MET A 130 10.78 7.90 33.04
C MET A 130 10.46 6.75 32.07
N GLY A 131 10.12 5.56 32.57
CA GLY A 131 9.71 4.41 31.77
C GLY A 131 8.48 4.68 30.93
N TYR A 132 7.48 5.35 31.51
CA TYR A 132 6.28 5.78 30.77
C TYR A 132 6.61 6.79 29.65
N ALA A 133 7.46 7.78 29.96
CA ALA A 133 7.90 8.77 28.97
C ALA A 133 8.67 8.12 27.81
N LYS A 134 9.54 7.14 28.12
CA LYS A 134 10.29 6.37 27.13
C LYS A 134 9.36 5.56 26.23
N SER A 135 8.40 4.83 26.81
CA SER A 135 7.42 4.05 26.06
C SER A 135 6.58 4.94 25.13
N LYS A 136 6.12 6.09 25.64
CA LYS A 136 5.37 7.04 24.81
C LYS A 136 6.21 7.57 23.64
N ALA A 137 7.45 7.97 23.91
CA ALA A 137 8.36 8.44 22.86
C ALA A 137 8.66 7.34 21.82
N PHE A 138 8.73 6.09 22.28
CA PHE A 138 8.90 4.95 21.37
C PHE A 138 7.72 4.77 20.43
N HIS A 139 6.47 4.80 20.93
CA HIS A 139 5.29 4.64 20.07
C HIS A 139 5.14 5.78 19.05
N GLU A 140 5.43 7.03 19.47
CA GLU A 140 5.41 8.17 18.54
C GLU A 140 6.49 8.01 17.46
N TRP A 141 7.71 7.61 17.84
CA TRP A 141 8.79 7.33 16.90
C TRP A 141 8.48 6.15 15.98
N LEU A 142 7.90 5.08 16.52
CA LEU A 142 7.56 3.86 15.78
C LEU A 142 6.54 4.16 14.66
N ASP A 143 5.50 4.95 14.96
CA ASP A 143 4.53 5.37 13.96
C ASP A 143 5.19 6.15 12.81
N ASP A 144 6.03 7.13 13.12
CA ASP A 144 6.78 7.89 12.13
C ASP A 144 7.75 7.01 11.34
N TYR A 145 8.43 6.08 12.01
CA TYR A 145 9.36 5.15 11.38
C TYR A 145 8.64 4.24 10.38
N LEU A 146 7.55 3.58 10.79
CA LEU A 146 6.79 2.69 9.93
C LEU A 146 6.20 3.41 8.71
N ARG A 147 5.64 4.61 8.91
CA ARG A 147 5.08 5.43 7.80
C ARG A 147 6.16 5.97 6.86
N GLY A 148 7.41 5.96 7.26
CA GLY A 148 8.56 6.31 6.43
C GLY A 148 9.13 5.17 5.59
N LEU A 149 8.73 3.92 5.86
CA LEU A 149 9.17 2.74 5.13
C LEU A 149 8.47 2.61 3.77
N SER A 150 9.07 1.83 2.87
CA SER A 150 8.36 1.34 1.68
C SER A 150 7.30 0.30 2.05
N ASP A 151 6.31 0.08 1.19
CA ASP A 151 5.27 -0.94 1.40
C ASP A 151 5.86 -2.32 1.69
N ASP A 152 6.88 -2.73 0.94
CA ASP A 152 7.54 -4.02 1.14
C ASP A 152 8.24 -4.10 2.50
N ASP A 153 8.90 -3.02 2.93
CA ASP A 153 9.63 -2.99 4.18
C ASP A 153 8.68 -2.94 5.39
N VAL A 154 7.57 -2.20 5.31
CA VAL A 154 6.57 -2.15 6.40
C VAL A 154 5.86 -3.49 6.55
N VAL A 155 5.47 -4.15 5.44
CA VAL A 155 4.88 -5.49 5.46
C VAL A 155 5.82 -6.48 6.13
N LYS A 156 7.11 -6.45 5.76
CA LYS A 156 8.12 -7.29 6.35
C LYS A 156 8.30 -7.02 7.83
N PHE A 157 8.46 -5.75 8.22
CA PHE A 157 8.67 -5.36 9.62
C PHE A 157 7.49 -5.79 10.51
N MET A 158 6.26 -5.43 10.10
CA MET A 158 5.06 -5.76 10.87
C MET A 158 4.83 -7.29 10.95
N GLY A 159 5.11 -8.02 9.87
CA GLY A 159 5.00 -9.48 9.87
C GLY A 159 6.06 -10.19 10.72
N GLU A 160 7.25 -9.61 10.87
CA GLU A 160 8.34 -10.18 11.69
C GLU A 160 8.22 -9.82 13.17
N HIS A 161 7.62 -8.69 13.52
CA HIS A 161 7.68 -8.12 14.86
C HIS A 161 6.34 -7.84 15.54
N MET A 162 5.22 -7.85 14.79
CA MET A 162 3.90 -7.45 15.29
C MET A 162 2.80 -8.49 15.04
N ASP A 163 3.14 -9.72 14.70
CA ASP A 163 2.18 -10.79 14.35
C ASP A 163 1.06 -10.30 13.40
N ALA A 164 1.43 -9.44 12.46
CA ALA A 164 0.51 -8.86 11.50
C ALA A 164 0.25 -9.83 10.35
N ALA A 165 -0.93 -10.43 10.33
CA ALA A 165 -1.40 -11.29 9.25
C ALA A 165 -2.63 -10.64 8.60
N VAL A 166 -2.53 -10.34 7.30
CA VAL A 166 -3.64 -9.76 6.52
C VAL A 166 -4.08 -10.74 5.45
N ASP A 167 -5.34 -11.13 5.51
CA ASP A 167 -6.01 -11.89 4.46
C ASP A 167 -6.82 -10.93 3.58
N VAL A 168 -6.57 -11.00 2.26
CA VAL A 168 -7.30 -10.23 1.26
C VAL A 168 -8.17 -11.20 0.46
N ASP A 169 -9.49 -10.98 0.56
CA ASP A 169 -10.50 -11.75 -0.16
C ASP A 169 -10.59 -11.32 -1.65
N ASP A 170 -11.73 -11.50 -2.27
CA ASP A 170 -12.00 -11.03 -3.63
C ASP A 170 -12.01 -9.50 -3.69
N VAL A 171 -11.29 -8.93 -4.65
CA VAL A 171 -11.26 -7.49 -4.90
C VAL A 171 -12.05 -7.13 -6.13
N GLU A 172 -12.76 -6.01 -6.10
CA GLU A 172 -13.45 -5.45 -7.25
C GLU A 172 -12.61 -4.33 -7.87
N TYR A 173 -12.46 -4.37 -9.18
CA TYR A 173 -11.71 -3.36 -9.93
C TYR A 173 -12.25 -3.24 -11.37
N THR A 174 -11.89 -2.17 -12.05
CA THR A 174 -12.25 -1.97 -13.46
C THR A 174 -10.98 -1.90 -14.29
N VAL A 175 -10.86 -2.79 -15.27
CA VAL A 175 -9.78 -2.75 -16.25
C VAL A 175 -9.95 -1.54 -17.16
N SER A 176 -8.90 -0.75 -17.30
CA SER A 176 -8.89 0.44 -18.15
C SER A 176 -7.66 0.44 -19.07
N ILE A 177 -7.70 1.23 -20.11
CA ILE A 177 -6.54 1.46 -20.97
C ILE A 177 -5.67 2.56 -20.35
N PRO A 178 -4.34 2.39 -20.25
CA PRO A 178 -3.45 3.41 -19.72
C PRO A 178 -3.63 4.77 -20.41
N GLU A 179 -3.68 5.86 -19.61
CA GLU A 179 -3.98 7.20 -20.13
C GLU A 179 -2.98 7.67 -21.21
N ASP A 180 -1.72 7.30 -21.10
CA ASP A 180 -0.70 7.61 -22.12
C ASP A 180 -1.05 7.01 -23.51
N ILE A 181 -1.69 5.85 -23.54
CA ILE A 181 -2.14 5.21 -24.77
C ILE A 181 -3.37 5.92 -25.32
N ILE A 182 -4.28 6.33 -24.44
CA ILE A 182 -5.44 7.13 -24.80
C ILE A 182 -5.00 8.47 -25.42
N GLN A 183 -4.01 9.14 -24.87
CA GLN A 183 -3.46 10.38 -25.42
C GLN A 183 -2.80 10.15 -26.79
N LYS A 184 -2.01 9.09 -26.95
CA LYS A 184 -1.46 8.71 -28.27
C LYS A 184 -2.55 8.48 -29.32
N ALA A 185 -3.68 7.88 -28.95
CA ALA A 185 -4.80 7.68 -29.86
C ALA A 185 -5.45 9.01 -30.28
N LYS A 186 -5.54 9.99 -29.39
CA LYS A 186 -6.08 11.35 -29.66
C LYS A 186 -5.14 12.16 -30.57
N GLU A 187 -3.82 12.09 -30.35
CA GLU A 187 -2.82 12.85 -31.12
C GLU A 187 -2.68 12.40 -32.58
N GLN A 188 -2.99 11.15 -32.86
CA GLN A 188 -2.94 10.57 -34.21
C GLN A 188 -4.27 10.68 -34.98
N ALA A 189 -5.27 11.33 -34.39
CA ALA A 189 -6.61 11.52 -34.99
C ALA A 189 -6.69 12.79 -35.93
#